data_dd2d56cd5add2dc07e75240c9a21e2d3
#
_entry.id   dd2d56cd5add2dc07e75240c9a21e2d3
#
_cell.length_a   1.000
_cell.length_b   1.000
_cell.length_c   1.000
_cell.angle_alpha   90.00
_cell.angle_beta   90.00
_cell.angle_gamma   90.00
#
_symmetry.space_group_name_H-M   'P 1'
#
loop_
_entity.id
_entity.type
_entity.pdbx_description
1 polymer ?
#
loop_
_entity_poly.entity_id
_entity_poly.type
_entity_poly.pdbx_seq_one_letter_code
_entity_poly.pdbx_strand_id
1 'polypeptide(L)'
;MFSRYKKPAQPEARPSATSPVRAVNEGPKTSSPAAPKGFAMRRPTSGGAPAAAQVVAADKERKRKDRMSELKVELHKRLLDNLNLAALESATESDLRQEIVSISTEALEELNFVLNKEERQNLTSELYDEVMGLGPLEPLLKDDTVNYILVNGPQQIFVERDGKLMLTDITFKDERHLLRIIDKIVSAVGRRVDESNPYVDARLADGSRFNAMVPPIAVDGSLVSIRKFKNDKLRLQALVPFGAFTDEMAAYLQAAVSTRLNIIVSGGTGSGKTTTLNALSSFIDNHERVLTIEDTAELQ
;
A
#
# COMPACT_ATOMS: atom_id res chain seq x y z
N MET A 1 -16.19 34.48 -41.32
CA MET A 1 -16.24 33.22 -42.13
C MET A 1 -16.20 32.07 -41.15
N PHE A 2 -17.34 31.54 -40.71
CA PHE A 2 -17.43 30.46 -39.76
C PHE A 2 -17.71 29.16 -40.52
N SER A 3 -16.73 28.26 -40.56
CA SER A 3 -16.87 26.90 -41.12
C SER A 3 -17.62 25.99 -40.15
N ARG A 4 -18.77 25.48 -40.61
CA ARG A 4 -19.61 24.54 -39.82
C ARG A 4 -18.96 23.15 -39.82
N TYR A 5 -18.54 22.67 -38.66
CA TYR A 5 -18.18 21.28 -38.45
C TYR A 5 -19.45 20.42 -38.48
N LYS A 6 -19.55 19.49 -39.47
CA LYS A 6 -20.56 18.44 -39.51
C LYS A 6 -20.17 17.32 -38.56
N LYS A 7 -21.08 16.97 -37.63
CA LYS A 7 -21.00 15.77 -36.79
C LYS A 7 -21.03 14.50 -37.65
N PRO A 8 -20.16 13.50 -37.40
CA PRO A 8 -20.27 12.20 -38.06
C PRO A 8 -21.47 11.42 -37.52
N ALA A 9 -22.16 10.71 -38.42
CA ALA A 9 -23.34 9.89 -38.15
C ALA A 9 -22.98 8.68 -37.25
N GLN A 10 -23.87 8.36 -36.32
CA GLN A 10 -23.79 7.14 -35.50
C GLN A 10 -24.07 5.92 -36.38
N PRO A 11 -23.34 4.78 -36.17
CA PRO A 11 -23.68 3.53 -36.83
C PRO A 11 -24.92 2.88 -36.16
N GLU A 12 -25.83 2.44 -37.01
CA GLU A 12 -27.08 1.74 -36.69
C GLU A 12 -26.80 0.41 -35.92
N ALA A 13 -27.58 0.16 -34.90
CA ALA A 13 -27.59 -1.08 -34.13
C ALA A 13 -28.05 -2.26 -34.98
N ARG A 14 -27.26 -3.32 -35.06
CA ARG A 14 -27.65 -4.62 -35.62
C ARG A 14 -28.50 -5.37 -34.58
N PRO A 15 -29.57 -6.09 -35.01
CA PRO A 15 -30.41 -6.88 -34.11
C PRO A 15 -29.65 -8.12 -33.60
N SER A 16 -29.79 -8.39 -32.31
CA SER A 16 -29.29 -9.57 -31.61
C SER A 16 -30.06 -10.81 -32.03
N ALA A 17 -29.36 -11.79 -32.57
CA ALA A 17 -29.91 -13.13 -32.82
C ALA A 17 -29.94 -13.92 -31.50
N THR A 18 -31.17 -14.22 -31.06
CA THR A 18 -31.47 -15.18 -29.99
C THR A 18 -31.27 -16.59 -30.51
N SER A 19 -30.33 -17.34 -29.98
CA SER A 19 -30.23 -18.80 -30.18
C SER A 19 -30.91 -19.53 -29.03
N PRO A 20 -31.66 -20.60 -29.29
CA PRO A 20 -32.47 -21.30 -28.30
C PRO A 20 -31.60 -22.25 -27.44
N VAL A 21 -31.87 -22.23 -26.15
CA VAL A 21 -31.34 -23.17 -25.15
C VAL A 21 -31.86 -24.56 -25.45
N ARG A 22 -30.97 -25.48 -25.75
CA ARG A 22 -31.25 -26.91 -25.97
C ARG A 22 -31.27 -27.62 -24.60
N ALA A 23 -32.44 -28.14 -24.26
CA ALA A 23 -32.64 -29.03 -23.13
C ALA A 23 -31.79 -30.29 -23.28
N VAL A 24 -31.04 -30.64 -22.26
CA VAL A 24 -30.27 -31.90 -22.19
C VAL A 24 -31.09 -32.89 -21.36
N ASN A 25 -31.32 -33.98 -22.02
CA ASN A 25 -32.10 -35.16 -21.73
C ASN A 25 -31.56 -35.94 -20.51
N GLU A 26 -32.49 -36.53 -19.78
CA GLU A 26 -32.22 -37.50 -18.71
C GLU A 26 -31.56 -38.77 -19.28
N GLY A 27 -30.46 -39.21 -18.68
CA GLY A 27 -29.83 -40.49 -18.92
C GLY A 27 -30.03 -41.49 -17.76
N PRO A 28 -29.87 -42.79 -17.97
CA PRO A 28 -30.68 -43.82 -17.31
C PRO A 28 -30.12 -44.27 -15.93
N LYS A 29 -31.09 -44.71 -15.12
CA LYS A 29 -30.88 -45.43 -13.86
C LYS A 29 -30.15 -46.77 -14.10
N THR A 30 -29.00 -46.98 -13.46
CA THR A 30 -28.45 -48.32 -13.32
C THR A 30 -28.24 -48.66 -11.86
N SER A 31 -28.79 -49.83 -11.54
CA SER A 31 -28.80 -50.69 -10.40
C SER A 31 -27.55 -50.76 -9.52
N SER A 32 -27.79 -50.76 -8.19
CA SER A 32 -26.85 -51.21 -7.14
C SER A 32 -26.38 -52.63 -7.32
N PRO A 33 -25.13 -52.95 -7.00
CA PRO A 33 -24.77 -54.27 -6.51
C PRO A 33 -24.35 -54.24 -5.06
N ALA A 34 -24.61 -55.39 -4.46
CA ALA A 34 -24.54 -55.80 -3.06
C ALA A 34 -23.22 -55.50 -2.33
N ALA A 35 -23.37 -55.29 -1.01
CA ALA A 35 -22.28 -55.20 -0.02
C ALA A 35 -21.49 -56.52 0.16
N PRO A 36 -20.18 -56.46 0.32
CA PRO A 36 -19.43 -57.53 0.97
C PRO A 36 -19.27 -57.29 2.49
N LYS A 37 -19.45 -58.34 3.21
CA LYS A 37 -19.37 -58.45 4.66
C LYS A 37 -17.94 -58.28 5.19
N GLY A 38 -17.82 -57.55 6.29
CA GLY A 38 -16.90 -57.89 7.38
C GLY A 38 -15.45 -57.44 7.24
N PHE A 39 -15.13 -56.26 7.78
CA PHE A 39 -13.83 -56.05 8.40
C PHE A 39 -13.99 -55.40 9.78
N ALA A 40 -13.32 -55.99 10.74
CA ALA A 40 -13.41 -55.68 12.15
C ALA A 40 -13.03 -54.22 12.44
N MET A 41 -13.88 -53.49 13.20
CA MET A 41 -13.58 -52.23 13.84
C MET A 41 -12.36 -52.40 14.76
N ARG A 42 -11.22 -51.83 14.35
CA ARG A 42 -10.22 -51.37 15.29
C ARG A 42 -10.68 -50.04 15.84
N ARG A 43 -11.01 -50.01 17.12
CA ARG A 43 -11.20 -48.77 17.88
C ARG A 43 -9.92 -47.93 17.78
N PRO A 44 -9.94 -46.66 17.38
CA PRO A 44 -8.85 -45.77 17.65
C PRO A 44 -8.88 -45.40 19.12
N THR A 45 -7.82 -45.75 19.81
CA THR A 45 -7.52 -45.35 21.17
C THR A 45 -7.50 -43.81 21.28
N SER A 46 -8.18 -43.35 22.32
CA SER A 46 -8.21 -42.01 22.84
C SER A 46 -6.87 -41.26 22.75
N GLY A 47 -6.80 -40.29 21.86
CA GLY A 47 -5.79 -39.23 21.82
C GLY A 47 -6.50 -37.89 21.69
N GLY A 48 -7.43 -37.60 22.60
CA GLY A 48 -8.15 -36.35 22.63
C GLY A 48 -7.50 -35.39 23.61
N ALA A 49 -6.46 -34.65 23.19
CA ALA A 49 -6.02 -33.46 23.93
C ALA A 49 -5.11 -32.44 23.19
N PRO A 50 -5.14 -32.23 21.86
CA PRO A 50 -4.52 -31.03 21.34
C PRO A 50 -5.50 -29.91 20.93
N ALA A 51 -6.76 -30.23 20.62
CA ALA A 51 -7.70 -29.22 20.11
C ALA A 51 -8.18 -28.22 21.18
N ALA A 52 -8.45 -28.71 22.40
CA ALA A 52 -8.88 -27.83 23.49
C ALA A 52 -7.78 -26.86 23.97
N ALA A 53 -6.52 -27.34 23.99
CA ALA A 53 -5.37 -26.50 24.37
C ALA A 53 -5.09 -25.42 23.29
N GLN A 54 -5.27 -25.74 22.03
CA GLN A 54 -5.11 -24.77 20.93
C GLN A 54 -6.22 -23.70 20.92
N VAL A 55 -7.45 -24.05 21.22
CA VAL A 55 -8.57 -23.10 21.33
C VAL A 55 -8.36 -22.17 22.53
N VAL A 56 -7.93 -22.68 23.67
CA VAL A 56 -7.63 -21.86 24.86
C VAL A 56 -6.42 -20.95 24.63
N ALA A 57 -5.41 -21.42 23.90
CA ALA A 57 -4.25 -20.60 23.53
C ALA A 57 -4.65 -19.47 22.56
N ALA A 58 -5.46 -19.76 21.55
CA ALA A 58 -5.98 -18.79 20.60
C ALA A 58 -6.87 -17.73 21.26
N ASP A 59 -7.74 -18.12 22.19
CA ASP A 59 -8.57 -17.20 22.97
C ASP A 59 -7.74 -16.29 23.90
N LYS A 60 -6.68 -16.82 24.49
CA LYS A 60 -5.76 -16.06 25.33
C LYS A 60 -4.96 -15.04 24.51
N GLU A 61 -4.55 -15.44 23.33
CA GLU A 61 -3.82 -14.58 22.39
C GLU A 61 -4.71 -13.47 21.83
N ARG A 62 -5.96 -13.79 21.50
CA ARG A 62 -6.96 -12.80 21.09
C ARG A 62 -7.23 -11.77 22.17
N LYS A 63 -7.49 -12.21 23.39
CA LYS A 63 -7.68 -11.30 24.56
C LYS A 63 -6.44 -10.44 24.84
N ARG A 64 -5.24 -10.97 24.57
CA ARG A 64 -4.00 -10.20 24.72
C ARG A 64 -3.87 -9.13 23.62
N LYS A 65 -4.24 -9.45 22.37
CA LYS A 65 -4.28 -8.49 21.27
C LYS A 65 -5.32 -7.38 21.53
N ASP A 66 -6.50 -7.74 21.99
CA ASP A 66 -7.56 -6.77 22.33
C ASP A 66 -7.09 -5.80 23.43
N ARG A 67 -6.50 -6.34 24.52
CA ARG A 67 -5.92 -5.52 25.60
C ARG A 67 -4.76 -4.64 25.12
N MET A 68 -3.92 -5.14 24.22
CA MET A 68 -2.83 -4.36 23.62
C MET A 68 -3.38 -3.20 22.78
N SER A 69 -4.47 -3.43 22.05
CA SER A 69 -5.14 -2.37 21.28
C SER A 69 -5.74 -1.29 22.19
N GLU A 70 -6.42 -1.67 23.27
CA GLU A 70 -6.94 -0.74 24.26
C GLU A 70 -5.82 0.08 24.93
N LEU A 71 -4.71 -0.59 25.28
CA LEU A 71 -3.53 0.05 25.83
C LEU A 71 -2.94 1.10 24.90
N LYS A 72 -2.80 0.78 23.61
CA LYS A 72 -2.30 1.72 22.58
C LYS A 72 -3.15 2.98 22.51
N VAL A 73 -4.47 2.83 22.57
CA VAL A 73 -5.41 3.96 22.54
C VAL A 73 -5.25 4.85 23.76
N GLU A 74 -5.12 4.26 24.93
CA GLU A 74 -4.94 5.01 26.18
C GLU A 74 -3.59 5.72 26.22
N LEU A 75 -2.51 5.03 25.82
CA LEU A 75 -1.18 5.61 25.72
C LEU A 75 -1.13 6.77 24.71
N HIS A 76 -1.76 6.59 23.53
CA HIS A 76 -1.83 7.65 22.53
C HIS A 76 -2.54 8.90 23.09
N LYS A 77 -3.65 8.72 23.80
CA LYS A 77 -4.37 9.82 24.44
C LYS A 77 -3.49 10.55 25.46
N ARG A 78 -2.84 9.80 26.35
CA ARG A 78 -1.93 10.36 27.36
C ARG A 78 -0.74 11.08 26.75
N LEU A 79 -0.18 10.55 25.66
CA LEU A 79 0.89 11.22 24.92
C LEU A 79 0.42 12.57 24.37
N LEU A 80 -0.75 12.62 23.76
CA LEU A 80 -1.30 13.88 23.23
C LEU A 80 -1.61 14.89 24.33
N ASP A 81 -2.03 14.43 25.53
CA ASP A 81 -2.35 15.29 26.67
C ASP A 81 -1.07 15.82 27.37
N ASN A 82 0.02 15.05 27.38
CA ASN A 82 1.25 15.36 28.12
C ASN A 82 2.37 15.93 27.22
N LEU A 83 2.34 15.67 25.91
CA LEU A 83 3.33 16.23 24.99
C LEU A 83 3.10 17.73 24.80
N ASN A 84 4.09 18.52 25.17
CA ASN A 84 4.08 19.95 24.92
C ASN A 84 4.33 20.21 23.41
N LEU A 85 3.24 20.42 22.68
CA LEU A 85 3.27 20.65 21.22
C LEU A 85 4.20 21.81 20.81
N ALA A 86 4.37 22.82 21.68
CA ALA A 86 5.29 23.92 21.43
C ALA A 86 6.78 23.53 21.56
N ALA A 87 7.07 22.51 22.39
CA ALA A 87 8.42 21.96 22.52
C ALA A 87 8.78 21.01 21.35
N LEU A 88 7.79 20.43 20.67
CA LEU A 88 7.97 19.53 19.54
C LEU A 88 8.66 20.20 18.35
N GLU A 89 8.43 21.50 18.11
CA GLU A 89 9.03 22.23 16.99
C GLU A 89 10.55 22.46 17.13
N SER A 90 11.06 22.38 18.39
CA SER A 90 12.46 22.63 18.69
C SER A 90 13.24 21.41 19.21
N ALA A 91 12.56 20.31 19.52
CA ALA A 91 13.16 19.09 20.05
C ALA A 91 13.81 18.25 18.95
N THR A 92 14.90 17.56 19.29
CA THR A 92 15.51 16.60 18.36
C THR A 92 14.70 15.30 18.31
N GLU A 93 14.84 14.53 17.25
CA GLU A 93 14.18 13.21 17.13
C GLU A 93 14.51 12.27 18.29
N SER A 94 15.77 12.36 18.81
CA SER A 94 16.21 11.57 19.96
C SER A 94 15.52 11.97 21.25
N ASP A 95 15.32 13.27 21.47
CA ASP A 95 14.67 13.79 22.67
C ASP A 95 13.20 13.38 22.69
N LEU A 96 12.50 13.48 21.55
CA LEU A 96 11.12 13.05 21.39
C LEU A 96 10.95 11.55 21.64
N ARG A 97 11.86 10.74 21.12
CA ARG A 97 11.83 9.29 21.39
C ARG A 97 12.00 8.99 22.87
N GLN A 98 12.91 9.67 23.55
CA GLN A 98 13.12 9.50 24.99
C GLN A 98 11.88 9.92 25.79
N GLU A 99 11.24 11.02 25.42
CA GLU A 99 10.03 11.49 26.08
C GLU A 99 8.85 10.52 25.90
N ILE A 100 8.66 10.00 24.67
CA ILE A 100 7.65 8.96 24.38
C ILE A 100 7.93 7.68 25.18
N VAL A 101 9.21 7.27 25.31
CA VAL A 101 9.60 6.12 26.15
C VAL A 101 9.28 6.37 27.60
N SER A 102 9.57 7.58 28.11
CA SER A 102 9.30 7.94 29.51
C SER A 102 7.81 7.90 29.84
N ILE A 103 7.00 8.62 29.05
CA ILE A 103 5.53 8.67 29.22
C ILE A 103 4.92 7.27 29.08
N SER A 104 5.38 6.50 28.07
CA SER A 104 4.89 5.13 27.85
C SER A 104 5.24 4.20 29.00
N THR A 105 6.43 4.34 29.60
CA THR A 105 6.87 3.52 30.73
C THR A 105 6.06 3.83 31.97
N GLU A 106 5.87 5.10 32.31
CA GLU A 106 5.07 5.56 33.43
C GLU A 106 3.61 5.07 33.33
N ALA A 107 3.01 5.23 32.15
CA ALA A 107 1.64 4.77 31.91
C ALA A 107 1.51 3.24 31.96
N LEU A 108 2.51 2.47 31.51
CA LEU A 108 2.53 1.01 31.62
C LEU A 108 2.61 0.55 33.08
N GLU A 109 3.39 1.25 33.92
CA GLU A 109 3.49 0.99 35.37
C GLU A 109 2.16 1.27 36.07
N GLU A 110 1.51 2.40 35.79
CA GLU A 110 0.19 2.74 36.35
C GLU A 110 -0.90 1.73 35.96
N LEU A 111 -0.89 1.26 34.71
CA LEU A 111 -1.85 0.27 34.21
C LEU A 111 -1.51 -1.17 34.64
N ASN A 112 -0.42 -1.38 35.38
CA ASN A 112 0.10 -2.69 35.75
C ASN A 112 0.23 -3.66 34.56
N PHE A 113 0.67 -3.16 33.43
CA PHE A 113 0.81 -3.95 32.20
C PHE A 113 2.29 -4.32 31.98
N VAL A 114 2.58 -5.62 32.06
CA VAL A 114 3.95 -6.12 31.88
C VAL A 114 4.18 -6.51 30.43
N LEU A 115 5.09 -5.79 29.78
CA LEU A 115 5.59 -6.07 28.44
C LEU A 115 7.01 -6.61 28.49
N ASN A 116 7.34 -7.53 27.58
CA ASN A 116 8.71 -7.91 27.37
C ASN A 116 9.50 -6.78 26.65
N LYS A 117 10.82 -6.90 26.55
CA LYS A 117 11.68 -5.86 25.96
C LYS A 117 11.31 -5.57 24.50
N GLU A 118 11.04 -6.59 23.73
CA GLU A 118 10.69 -6.48 22.30
C GLU A 118 9.30 -5.83 22.12
N GLU A 119 8.31 -6.26 22.89
CA GLU A 119 6.97 -5.66 22.87
C GLU A 119 6.99 -4.18 23.25
N ARG A 120 7.85 -3.80 24.23
CA ARG A 120 8.01 -2.40 24.63
C ARG A 120 8.66 -1.57 23.52
N GLN A 121 9.68 -2.10 22.86
CA GLN A 121 10.31 -1.41 21.74
C GLN A 121 9.35 -1.23 20.57
N ASN A 122 8.60 -2.26 20.20
CA ASN A 122 7.61 -2.20 19.13
C ASN A 122 6.52 -1.18 19.47
N LEU A 123 5.98 -1.22 20.68
CA LEU A 123 4.97 -0.25 21.16
C LEU A 123 5.49 1.19 21.08
N THR A 124 6.72 1.44 21.54
CA THR A 124 7.32 2.78 21.48
C THR A 124 7.50 3.26 20.05
N SER A 125 7.95 2.38 19.16
CA SER A 125 8.09 2.70 17.73
C SER A 125 6.74 3.02 17.09
N GLU A 126 5.70 2.21 17.36
CA GLU A 126 4.35 2.45 16.87
C GLU A 126 3.76 3.77 17.41
N LEU A 127 3.97 4.08 18.69
CA LEU A 127 3.52 5.34 19.26
C LEU A 127 4.27 6.54 18.67
N TYR A 128 5.56 6.38 18.42
CA TYR A 128 6.34 7.41 17.73
C TYR A 128 5.82 7.64 16.30
N ASP A 129 5.61 6.57 15.54
CA ASP A 129 5.08 6.62 14.19
C ASP A 129 3.64 7.23 14.16
N GLU A 130 2.84 7.01 15.22
CA GLU A 130 1.49 7.55 15.37
C GLU A 130 1.50 9.06 15.65
N VAL A 131 2.40 9.53 16.51
CA VAL A 131 2.48 10.93 16.92
C VAL A 131 3.22 11.77 15.87
N MET A 132 4.39 11.30 15.45
CA MET A 132 5.31 12.06 14.60
C MET A 132 5.17 11.71 13.12
N GLY A 133 4.91 10.45 12.81
CA GLY A 133 4.81 9.92 11.45
C GLY A 133 3.40 9.94 10.87
N LEU A 134 3.19 9.03 9.94
CA LEU A 134 1.91 8.81 9.26
C LEU A 134 1.13 7.63 9.85
N GLY A 135 1.35 7.35 11.14
CA GLY A 135 0.64 6.33 11.89
C GLY A 135 0.79 4.93 11.27
N PRO A 136 -0.34 4.22 11.05
CA PRO A 136 -0.33 2.85 10.54
C PRO A 136 0.33 2.69 9.15
N LEU A 137 0.52 3.77 8.39
CA LEU A 137 1.16 3.72 7.07
C LEU A 137 2.69 3.67 7.15
N GLU A 138 3.30 4.10 8.25
CA GLU A 138 4.77 4.18 8.39
C GLU A 138 5.49 2.85 8.14
N PRO A 139 5.07 1.71 8.72
CA PRO A 139 5.71 0.44 8.45
C PRO A 139 5.65 0.05 6.96
N LEU A 140 4.54 0.38 6.28
CA LEU A 140 4.35 0.09 4.86
C LEU A 140 5.18 1.02 3.97
N LEU A 141 5.35 2.27 4.39
CA LEU A 141 6.20 3.25 3.69
C LEU A 141 7.68 2.90 3.83
N LYS A 142 8.10 2.33 4.96
CA LYS A 142 9.48 1.87 5.22
C LYS A 142 9.82 0.54 4.54
N ASP A 143 8.82 -0.27 4.16
CA ASP A 143 9.02 -1.59 3.52
C ASP A 143 9.33 -1.45 2.03
N ASP A 144 10.58 -1.65 1.63
CA ASP A 144 11.05 -1.53 0.24
C ASP A 144 10.43 -2.54 -0.73
N THR A 145 9.81 -3.62 -0.22
CA THR A 145 9.10 -4.60 -1.04
C THR A 145 7.73 -4.11 -1.51
N VAL A 146 7.19 -3.08 -0.85
CA VAL A 146 5.88 -2.49 -1.17
C VAL A 146 6.03 -1.44 -2.27
N ASN A 147 5.27 -1.58 -3.36
CA ASN A 147 5.22 -0.62 -4.47
C ASN A 147 4.04 0.35 -4.36
N TYR A 148 2.87 -0.18 -3.97
CA TYR A 148 1.64 0.59 -3.79
C TYR A 148 1.01 0.28 -2.44
N ILE A 149 0.43 1.30 -1.83
CA ILE A 149 -0.43 1.20 -0.65
C ILE A 149 -1.78 1.77 -1.04
N LEU A 150 -2.84 0.97 -0.86
CA LEU A 150 -4.21 1.33 -1.18
C LEU A 150 -5.07 1.20 0.06
N VAL A 151 -5.67 2.30 0.50
CA VAL A 151 -6.57 2.34 1.66
C VAL A 151 -7.99 2.51 1.16
N ASN A 152 -8.86 1.57 1.51
CA ASN A 152 -10.28 1.60 1.21
C ASN A 152 -11.06 1.70 2.52
N GLY A 153 -11.22 2.92 3.02
CA GLY A 153 -11.72 3.17 4.35
C GLY A 153 -10.74 2.69 5.45
N PRO A 154 -11.11 2.84 6.73
CA PRO A 154 -10.17 2.62 7.83
C PRO A 154 -9.78 1.14 8.06
N GLN A 155 -10.59 0.19 7.58
CA GLN A 155 -10.43 -1.23 7.90
C GLN A 155 -9.72 -2.04 6.81
N GLN A 156 -9.51 -1.49 5.62
CA GLN A 156 -8.97 -2.24 4.49
C GLN A 156 -7.77 -1.52 3.89
N ILE A 157 -6.59 -2.02 4.20
CA ILE A 157 -5.33 -1.54 3.63
C ILE A 157 -4.72 -2.66 2.81
N PHE A 158 -4.59 -2.42 1.52
CA PHE A 158 -3.94 -3.33 0.58
C PHE A 158 -2.55 -2.81 0.24
N VAL A 159 -1.64 -3.72 0.00
CA VAL A 159 -0.32 -3.42 -0.54
C VAL A 159 -0.08 -4.21 -1.82
N GLU A 160 0.65 -3.61 -2.74
CA GLU A 160 1.17 -4.33 -3.89
C GLU A 160 2.62 -4.71 -3.65
N ARG A 161 2.90 -6.01 -3.76
CA ARG A 161 4.25 -6.58 -3.79
C ARG A 161 4.37 -7.49 -5.01
N ASP A 162 5.42 -7.32 -5.78
CA ASP A 162 5.70 -8.11 -6.99
C ASP A 162 4.49 -8.19 -7.95
N GLY A 163 3.76 -7.09 -8.12
CA GLY A 163 2.59 -7.01 -9.00
C GLY A 163 1.33 -7.69 -8.46
N LYS A 164 1.32 -8.10 -7.19
CA LYS A 164 0.16 -8.73 -6.53
C LYS A 164 -0.37 -7.89 -5.40
N LEU A 165 -1.68 -7.65 -5.41
CA LEU A 165 -2.37 -6.98 -4.31
C LEU A 165 -2.65 -7.98 -3.18
N MET A 166 -2.31 -7.57 -1.95
CA MET A 166 -2.53 -8.34 -0.73
C MET A 166 -3.15 -7.45 0.34
N LEU A 167 -4.17 -7.96 1.02
CA LEU A 167 -4.73 -7.30 2.20
C LEU A 167 -3.73 -7.42 3.36
N THR A 168 -3.53 -6.34 4.11
CA THR A 168 -2.68 -6.31 5.30
C THR A 168 -3.52 -6.48 6.57
N ASP A 169 -2.86 -6.82 7.68
CA ASP A 169 -3.47 -6.83 9.02
C ASP A 169 -3.48 -5.43 9.66
N ILE A 170 -2.91 -4.44 8.98
CA ILE A 170 -2.82 -3.06 9.45
C ILE A 170 -4.16 -2.37 9.17
N THR A 171 -4.65 -1.62 10.16
CA THR A 171 -5.92 -0.86 10.05
C THR A 171 -5.79 0.49 10.74
N PHE A 172 -6.60 1.45 10.32
CA PHE A 172 -6.84 2.65 11.10
C PHE A 172 -7.90 2.37 12.17
N LYS A 173 -7.88 3.14 13.24
CA LYS A 173 -8.85 3.01 14.33
C LYS A 173 -10.28 3.27 13.84
N ASP A 174 -10.48 4.37 13.15
CA ASP A 174 -11.74 4.83 12.61
C ASP A 174 -11.50 5.80 11.44
N GLU A 175 -12.58 6.26 10.81
CA GLU A 175 -12.54 7.22 9.70
C GLU A 175 -11.90 8.56 10.10
N ARG A 176 -12.11 9.02 11.33
CA ARG A 176 -11.51 10.28 11.83
C ARG A 176 -10.00 10.16 11.92
N HIS A 177 -9.50 9.00 12.32
CA HIS A 177 -8.06 8.73 12.34
C HIS A 177 -7.47 8.77 10.93
N LEU A 178 -8.12 8.13 9.95
CA LEU A 178 -7.72 8.16 8.54
C LEU A 178 -7.71 9.59 8.00
N LEU A 179 -8.80 10.35 8.21
CA LEU A 179 -8.89 11.75 7.78
C LEU A 179 -7.80 12.63 8.39
N ARG A 180 -7.46 12.44 9.67
CA ARG A 180 -6.37 13.17 10.33
C ARG A 180 -5.02 12.91 9.68
N ILE A 181 -4.73 11.65 9.31
CA ILE A 181 -3.48 11.31 8.60
C ILE A 181 -3.49 11.91 7.19
N ILE A 182 -4.61 11.85 6.47
CA ILE A 182 -4.77 12.51 5.18
C ILE A 182 -4.50 14.01 5.31
N ASP A 183 -5.13 14.69 6.28
CA ASP A 183 -4.95 16.12 6.52
C ASP A 183 -3.49 16.48 6.86
N LYS A 184 -2.83 15.69 7.69
CA LYS A 184 -1.42 15.84 8.03
C LYS A 184 -0.53 15.80 6.76
N ILE A 185 -0.78 14.85 5.86
CA ILE A 185 -0.04 14.71 4.60
C ILE A 185 -0.26 15.93 3.70
N VAL A 186 -1.51 16.30 3.47
CA VAL A 186 -1.83 17.37 2.51
C VAL A 186 -1.44 18.73 3.03
N SER A 187 -1.55 18.97 4.34
CA SER A 187 -1.12 20.21 4.99
C SER A 187 0.40 20.41 4.89
N ALA A 188 1.19 19.34 5.01
CA ALA A 188 2.64 19.37 4.86
C ALA A 188 3.09 19.83 3.45
N VAL A 189 2.25 19.63 2.42
CA VAL A 189 2.50 20.08 1.04
C VAL A 189 1.72 21.34 0.69
N GLY A 190 1.14 22.05 1.68
CA GLY A 190 0.41 23.29 1.52
C GLY A 190 -0.92 23.16 0.76
N ARG A 191 -1.53 21.96 0.79
CA ARG A 191 -2.82 21.68 0.17
C ARG A 191 -3.89 21.45 1.22
N ARG A 192 -5.14 21.37 0.80
CA ARG A 192 -6.30 21.04 1.64
C ARG A 192 -7.17 20.03 0.94
N VAL A 193 -7.80 19.17 1.73
CA VAL A 193 -8.83 18.24 1.30
C VAL A 193 -10.00 18.33 2.30
N ASP A 194 -11.19 18.63 1.82
CA ASP A 194 -12.40 18.80 2.61
C ASP A 194 -13.63 18.48 1.75
N GLU A 195 -14.83 18.63 2.30
CA GLU A 195 -16.09 18.39 1.59
C GLU A 195 -16.26 19.26 0.33
N SER A 196 -15.64 20.45 0.31
CA SER A 196 -15.69 21.36 -0.85
C SER A 196 -14.65 21.00 -1.91
N ASN A 197 -13.52 20.44 -1.48
CA ASN A 197 -12.42 19.95 -2.33
C ASN A 197 -12.09 18.50 -1.94
N PRO A 198 -12.96 17.54 -2.27
CA PRO A 198 -12.87 16.19 -1.73
C PRO A 198 -11.82 15.29 -2.41
N TYR A 199 -10.95 15.85 -3.21
CA TYR A 199 -9.89 15.17 -3.93
C TYR A 199 -8.58 15.93 -3.83
N VAL A 200 -7.49 15.20 -3.65
CA VAL A 200 -6.14 15.75 -3.67
C VAL A 200 -5.17 14.79 -4.34
N ASP A 201 -4.26 15.34 -5.13
CA ASP A 201 -3.07 14.67 -5.66
C ASP A 201 -1.84 15.43 -5.17
N ALA A 202 -0.94 14.78 -4.48
CA ALA A 202 0.20 15.39 -3.82
C ALA A 202 1.45 14.50 -3.90
N ARG A 203 2.58 15.00 -3.43
CA ARG A 203 3.81 14.25 -3.25
C ARG A 203 4.22 14.26 -1.79
N LEU A 204 4.61 13.10 -1.30
CA LEU A 204 5.25 12.96 0.01
C LEU A 204 6.69 13.50 -0.07
N ALA A 205 7.31 13.69 1.11
CA ALA A 205 8.68 14.17 1.20
C ALA A 205 9.72 13.23 0.56
N ASP A 206 9.42 11.93 0.52
CA ASP A 206 10.23 10.89 -0.14
C ASP A 206 10.05 10.84 -1.66
N GLY A 207 9.18 11.70 -2.23
CA GLY A 207 8.84 11.72 -3.65
C GLY A 207 7.70 10.80 -4.06
N SER A 208 7.17 9.98 -3.16
CA SER A 208 6.03 9.09 -3.42
C SER A 208 4.79 9.90 -3.80
N ARG A 209 4.04 9.41 -4.79
CA ARG A 209 2.79 10.04 -5.20
C ARG A 209 1.68 9.64 -4.25
N PHE A 210 1.01 10.62 -3.69
CA PHE A 210 -0.12 10.48 -2.79
C PHE A 210 -1.37 11.01 -3.45
N ASN A 211 -2.43 10.21 -3.43
CA ASN A 211 -3.74 10.59 -3.91
C ASN A 211 -4.76 10.22 -2.84
N ALA A 212 -5.67 11.15 -2.51
CA ALA A 212 -6.74 10.89 -1.58
C ALA A 212 -8.07 11.43 -2.09
N MET A 213 -9.13 10.71 -1.75
CA MET A 213 -10.52 11.09 -1.95
C MET A 213 -11.26 10.94 -0.64
N VAL A 214 -12.04 11.96 -0.29
CA VAL A 214 -12.83 11.98 0.95
C VAL A 214 -14.32 12.16 0.62
N PRO A 215 -15.25 11.92 1.56
CA PRO A 215 -16.65 12.29 1.37
C PRO A 215 -16.81 13.75 0.92
N PRO A 216 -17.78 14.08 0.05
CA PRO A 216 -18.91 13.23 -0.40
C PRO A 216 -18.63 12.35 -1.63
N ILE A 217 -17.48 12.50 -2.32
CA ILE A 217 -17.18 11.66 -3.51
C ILE A 217 -16.79 10.23 -3.15
N ALA A 218 -16.15 10.03 -2.02
CA ALA A 218 -15.84 8.72 -1.47
C ALA A 218 -17.02 8.23 -0.61
N VAL A 219 -17.95 7.47 -1.20
CA VAL A 219 -19.24 7.11 -0.59
C VAL A 219 -19.06 6.10 0.54
N ASP A 220 -18.13 5.15 0.42
CA ASP A 220 -17.91 4.05 1.37
C ASP A 220 -16.77 4.33 2.38
N GLY A 221 -16.39 5.61 2.54
CA GLY A 221 -15.26 6.04 3.36
C GLY A 221 -14.10 6.58 2.54
N SER A 222 -13.16 7.25 3.20
CA SER A 222 -12.03 7.88 2.52
C SER A 222 -11.13 6.86 1.84
N LEU A 223 -10.65 7.22 0.66
CA LEU A 223 -9.75 6.39 -0.15
C LEU A 223 -8.38 7.05 -0.21
N VAL A 224 -7.33 6.26 -0.07
CA VAL A 224 -5.95 6.72 -0.26
C VAL A 224 -5.20 5.78 -1.17
N SER A 225 -4.43 6.34 -2.08
CA SER A 225 -3.50 5.60 -2.94
C SER A 225 -2.12 6.23 -2.85
N ILE A 226 -1.13 5.45 -2.46
CA ILE A 226 0.26 5.87 -2.41
C ILE A 226 1.05 5.00 -3.38
N ARG A 227 1.69 5.62 -4.36
CA ARG A 227 2.67 4.96 -5.22
C ARG A 227 4.05 5.33 -4.71
N LYS A 228 4.75 4.36 -4.12
CA LYS A 228 6.08 4.60 -3.57
C LYS A 228 7.07 4.94 -4.67
N PHE A 229 7.88 5.92 -4.37
CA PHE A 229 8.97 6.33 -5.24
C PHE A 229 10.18 5.44 -4.96
N LYS A 230 10.61 4.67 -5.97
CA LYS A 230 11.82 3.84 -5.85
C LYS A 230 13.04 4.67 -6.26
N ASN A 231 13.97 4.80 -5.35
CA ASN A 231 15.26 5.47 -5.60
C ASN A 231 16.26 4.62 -6.40
N ASP A 232 15.85 3.46 -6.91
CA ASP A 232 16.73 2.56 -7.65
C ASP A 232 17.05 3.15 -9.02
N LYS A 233 18.16 3.89 -9.08
CA LYS A 233 18.73 4.41 -10.33
C LYS A 233 19.36 3.25 -11.11
N LEU A 234 18.54 2.49 -11.81
CA LEU A 234 19.02 1.43 -12.69
C LEU A 234 19.74 2.08 -13.88
N ARG A 235 21.08 1.91 -13.93
CA ARG A 235 21.87 2.28 -15.09
C ARG A 235 21.60 1.31 -16.25
N LEU A 236 21.86 1.74 -17.47
CA LEU A 236 21.59 0.92 -18.68
C LEU A 236 22.28 -0.45 -18.61
N GLN A 237 23.53 -0.50 -18.11
CA GLN A 237 24.27 -1.74 -17.93
C GLN A 237 23.61 -2.69 -16.91
N ALA A 238 22.91 -2.16 -15.92
CA ALA A 238 22.17 -2.98 -14.96
C ALA A 238 20.92 -3.61 -15.57
N LEU A 239 20.42 -3.08 -16.69
CA LEU A 239 19.24 -3.61 -17.40
C LEU A 239 19.59 -4.79 -18.35
N VAL A 240 20.88 -4.95 -18.71
CA VAL A 240 21.35 -6.05 -19.56
C VAL A 240 21.15 -7.42 -18.90
N PRO A 241 21.56 -7.66 -17.64
CA PRO A 241 21.30 -8.93 -16.96
C PRO A 241 19.82 -9.29 -16.81
N PHE A 242 18.93 -8.29 -16.78
CA PHE A 242 17.47 -8.52 -16.77
C PHE A 242 16.91 -8.87 -18.16
N GLY A 243 17.77 -8.93 -19.21
CA GLY A 243 17.34 -9.25 -20.56
C GLY A 243 16.56 -8.12 -21.27
N ALA A 244 16.59 -6.90 -20.73
CA ALA A 244 15.93 -5.74 -21.35
C ALA A 244 16.67 -5.28 -22.60
N PHE A 245 18.01 -5.39 -22.64
CA PHE A 245 18.89 -5.01 -23.73
C PHE A 245 20.03 -6.01 -23.87
N THR A 246 20.62 -6.11 -25.09
CA THR A 246 21.95 -6.70 -25.26
C THR A 246 23.04 -5.65 -25.01
N ASP A 247 24.29 -6.10 -24.85
CA ASP A 247 25.41 -5.17 -24.67
C ASP A 247 25.57 -4.25 -25.87
N GLU A 248 25.37 -4.77 -27.11
CA GLU A 248 25.45 -3.98 -28.35
C GLU A 248 24.30 -2.94 -28.41
N MET A 249 23.09 -3.29 -28.01
CA MET A 249 21.97 -2.34 -27.91
C MET A 249 22.26 -1.26 -26.89
N ALA A 250 22.81 -1.61 -25.74
CA ALA A 250 23.18 -0.63 -24.71
C ALA A 250 24.26 0.33 -25.21
N ALA A 251 25.32 -0.18 -25.89
CA ALA A 251 26.36 0.64 -26.50
C ALA A 251 25.81 1.58 -27.60
N TYR A 252 24.90 1.09 -28.45
CA TYR A 252 24.27 1.91 -29.47
C TYR A 252 23.42 3.04 -28.85
N LEU A 253 22.61 2.73 -27.83
CA LEU A 253 21.77 3.71 -27.15
C LEU A 253 22.61 4.78 -26.43
N GLN A 254 23.72 4.38 -25.79
CA GLN A 254 24.68 5.32 -25.21
C GLN A 254 25.24 6.29 -26.28
N ALA A 255 25.68 5.76 -27.41
CA ALA A 255 26.17 6.58 -28.52
C ALA A 255 25.10 7.52 -29.07
N ALA A 256 23.85 7.03 -29.17
CA ALA A 256 22.70 7.84 -29.63
C ALA A 256 22.44 9.04 -28.72
N VAL A 257 22.48 8.84 -27.38
CA VAL A 257 22.32 9.94 -26.42
C VAL A 257 23.47 10.92 -26.51
N SER A 258 24.73 10.42 -26.53
CA SER A 258 25.92 11.28 -26.61
C SER A 258 25.98 12.11 -27.89
N THR A 259 25.40 11.62 -28.98
CA THR A 259 25.29 12.35 -30.25
C THR A 259 24.00 13.18 -30.39
N ARG A 260 23.23 13.29 -29.30
CA ARG A 260 21.98 14.09 -29.23
C ARG A 260 20.92 13.69 -30.24
N LEU A 261 20.77 12.40 -30.51
CA LEU A 261 19.69 11.91 -31.36
C LEU A 261 18.34 12.04 -30.66
N ASN A 262 17.29 12.29 -31.42
CA ASN A 262 15.93 12.26 -30.90
C ASN A 262 15.52 10.79 -30.63
N ILE A 263 15.12 10.50 -29.40
CA ILE A 263 14.77 9.16 -28.96
C ILE A 263 13.31 9.17 -28.47
N ILE A 264 12.52 8.22 -28.97
CA ILE A 264 11.14 7.99 -28.52
C ILE A 264 11.11 6.63 -27.80
N VAL A 265 10.67 6.63 -26.53
CA VAL A 265 10.43 5.41 -25.75
C VAL A 265 8.93 5.16 -25.66
N SER A 266 8.48 4.03 -26.23
CA SER A 266 7.07 3.67 -26.30
C SER A 266 6.82 2.29 -25.69
N GLY A 267 5.63 2.07 -25.13
CA GLY A 267 5.23 0.80 -24.54
C GLY A 267 4.00 0.93 -23.62
N GLY A 268 3.46 -0.17 -23.15
CA GLY A 268 2.34 -0.22 -22.21
C GLY A 268 2.72 0.20 -20.80
N THR A 269 1.74 0.26 -19.90
CA THR A 269 1.98 0.49 -18.47
C THR A 269 2.82 -0.65 -17.89
N GLY A 270 3.81 -0.33 -17.05
CA GLY A 270 4.69 -1.34 -16.45
C GLY A 270 5.74 -1.95 -17.36
N SER A 271 5.88 -1.50 -18.63
CA SER A 271 6.89 -2.01 -19.56
C SER A 271 8.31 -1.47 -19.35
N GLY A 272 8.52 -0.62 -18.34
CA GLY A 272 9.85 -0.05 -18.05
C GLY A 272 10.22 1.20 -18.84
N LYS A 273 9.25 1.92 -19.44
CA LYS A 273 9.52 3.15 -20.21
C LYS A 273 10.30 4.19 -19.40
N THR A 274 9.80 4.55 -18.22
CA THR A 274 10.44 5.53 -17.33
C THR A 274 11.79 5.05 -16.84
N THR A 275 11.92 3.76 -16.53
CA THR A 275 13.20 3.12 -16.17
C THR A 275 14.22 3.24 -17.30
N THR A 276 13.80 2.95 -18.52
CA THR A 276 14.64 3.09 -19.73
C THR A 276 15.06 4.54 -19.93
N LEU A 277 14.12 5.48 -19.83
CA LEU A 277 14.40 6.90 -20.01
C LEU A 277 15.37 7.43 -18.94
N ASN A 278 15.18 7.05 -17.67
CA ASN A 278 16.12 7.36 -16.59
C ASN A 278 17.51 6.75 -16.82
N ALA A 279 17.58 5.52 -17.33
CA ALA A 279 18.86 4.90 -17.66
C ALA A 279 19.58 5.63 -18.80
N LEU A 280 18.83 6.08 -19.83
CA LEU A 280 19.38 6.85 -20.95
C LEU A 280 19.80 8.25 -20.53
N SER A 281 19.05 8.93 -19.65
CA SER A 281 19.38 10.29 -19.18
C SER A 281 20.73 10.34 -18.47
N SER A 282 21.18 9.22 -17.88
CA SER A 282 22.51 9.14 -17.22
C SER A 282 23.69 9.33 -18.18
N PHE A 283 23.49 9.27 -19.48
CA PHE A 283 24.52 9.50 -20.52
C PHE A 283 24.53 10.93 -21.06
N ILE A 284 23.60 11.77 -20.62
CA ILE A 284 23.62 13.20 -20.94
C ILE A 284 24.80 13.83 -20.22
N ASP A 285 25.58 14.65 -20.94
CA ASP A 285 26.74 15.33 -20.38
C ASP A 285 26.35 16.26 -19.24
N ASN A 286 27.14 16.29 -18.16
CA ASN A 286 26.88 17.15 -16.99
C ASN A 286 26.90 18.64 -17.30
N HIS A 287 27.45 19.06 -18.45
CA HIS A 287 27.44 20.44 -18.92
C HIS A 287 26.15 20.81 -19.68
N GLU A 288 25.28 19.85 -19.95
CA GLU A 288 24.03 20.09 -20.64
C GLU A 288 22.93 20.53 -19.68
N ARG A 289 22.14 21.47 -20.13
CA ARG A 289 20.90 21.84 -19.42
C ARG A 289 19.76 20.92 -19.82
N VAL A 290 19.27 20.13 -18.88
CA VAL A 290 18.12 19.25 -19.10
C VAL A 290 16.85 19.95 -18.58
N LEU A 291 15.78 19.86 -19.36
CA LEU A 291 14.42 20.30 -18.99
C LEU A 291 13.50 19.08 -19.11
N THR A 292 12.74 18.81 -18.07
CA THR A 292 11.70 17.78 -18.07
C THR A 292 10.32 18.41 -18.14
N ILE A 293 9.42 17.80 -18.92
CA ILE A 293 7.99 18.16 -19.00
C ILE A 293 7.23 16.87 -18.72
N GLU A 294 6.59 16.82 -17.57
CA GLU A 294 5.96 15.61 -17.05
C GLU A 294 4.63 15.96 -16.38
N ASP A 295 3.62 15.08 -16.49
CA ASP A 295 2.38 15.20 -15.72
C ASP A 295 2.67 15.01 -14.22
N THR A 296 3.52 14.03 -13.93
CA THR A 296 4.05 13.77 -12.58
C THR A 296 5.54 13.54 -12.72
N ALA A 297 6.39 14.28 -12.00
CA ALA A 297 7.83 14.12 -12.11
C ALA A 297 8.24 12.72 -11.62
N GLU A 298 8.64 11.85 -12.52
CA GLU A 298 9.16 10.49 -12.28
C GLU A 298 10.62 10.35 -12.69
N LEU A 299 11.14 11.29 -13.49
CA LEU A 299 12.53 11.32 -13.93
C LEU A 299 13.45 11.78 -12.80
N GLN A 300 14.65 11.18 -12.73
CA GLN A 300 15.66 11.40 -11.68
C GLN A 300 16.96 11.91 -12.27
#